data_b9f880b522012549bf4abe9cec8274ab
#
_entry.id   b9f880b522012549bf4abe9cec8274ab
#
_cell.length_a   1.000
_cell.length_b   1.000
_cell.length_c   1.000
_cell.angle_alpha   90.00
_cell.angle_beta   90.00
_cell.angle_gamma   90.00
#
_symmetry.space_group_name_H-M   'P 1'
#
loop_
_entity.id
_entity.type
_entity.pdbx_description
1 polymer ?
#
loop_
_entity_poly.entity_id
_entity_poly.type
_entity_poly.pdbx_seq_one_letter_code
_entity_poly.pdbx_strand_id
1 'polypeptide(L)' 'MTLTELKHLYAHQDLVEALVEPSINNGYIVEFRHRHGGLVPLTDIGGSEQCYGDVDSATQQAFEVGFQQVRIADEY' A
#
# COMPACT_ATOMS: atom_id res chain seq x y z
N MET A 1 -3.11 -7.67 -3.73
CA MET A 1 -2.94 -8.42 -2.48
C MET A 1 -3.79 -7.84 -1.38
N THR A 2 -4.33 -8.69 -0.55
CA THR A 2 -5.13 -8.25 0.59
C THR A 2 -4.22 -7.82 1.73
N LEU A 3 -4.82 -7.15 2.71
CA LEU A 3 -4.10 -6.72 3.90
C LEU A 3 -3.42 -7.88 4.61
N THR A 4 -4.13 -9.01 4.72
CA THR A 4 -3.58 -10.20 5.38
C THR A 4 -2.36 -10.72 4.64
N GLU A 5 -2.42 -10.78 3.32
CA GLU A 5 -1.28 -11.23 2.52
C GLU A 5 -0.10 -10.29 2.66
N LEU A 6 -0.36 -8.98 2.69
CA LEU A 6 0.70 -8.00 2.84
C LEU A 6 1.35 -8.09 4.21
N LYS A 7 0.56 -8.36 5.25
CA LYS A 7 1.12 -8.56 6.58
C LYS A 7 2.07 -9.76 6.60
N HIS A 8 1.72 -10.81 5.89
CA HIS A 8 2.60 -11.98 5.77
C HIS A 8 3.92 -11.63 5.09
N LEU A 9 3.84 -10.89 3.98
CA LEU A 9 5.05 -10.49 3.27
C LEU A 9 5.93 -9.60 4.13
N TYR A 10 5.31 -8.69 4.88
CA TYR A 10 6.07 -7.82 5.76
C TYR A 10 6.79 -8.63 6.84
N ALA A 11 6.08 -9.59 7.43
CA ALA A 11 6.65 -10.42 8.49
C ALA A 11 7.83 -11.25 7.99
N HIS A 12 7.84 -11.60 6.70
CA HIS A 12 8.94 -12.35 6.10
C HIS A 12 9.99 -11.43 5.48
N GLN A 13 9.87 -10.11 5.71
CA GLN A 13 10.82 -9.13 5.22
C GLN A 13 10.87 -9.05 3.70
N ASP A 14 9.76 -9.34 3.06
CA ASP A 14 9.67 -9.28 1.60
C ASP A 14 9.21 -7.94 1.08
N LEU A 15 8.80 -7.02 1.96
CA LEU A 15 8.39 -5.67 1.58
C LEU A 15 9.40 -4.68 2.14
N VAL A 16 9.83 -3.73 1.33
CA VAL A 16 10.87 -2.79 1.74
C VAL A 16 10.38 -1.37 1.94
N GLU A 17 9.25 -1.01 1.35
CA GLU A 17 8.71 0.33 1.60
C GLU A 17 7.23 0.37 1.24
N ALA A 18 6.53 1.32 1.86
CA ALA A 18 5.12 1.55 1.58
C ALA A 18 4.99 2.91 0.91
N LEU A 19 4.10 2.99 -0.08
CA LEU A 19 3.86 4.21 -0.83
C LEU A 19 2.37 4.50 -0.85
N VAL A 20 2.04 5.78 -0.78
CA VAL A 20 0.67 6.26 -0.99
C VAL A 20 0.71 7.18 -2.19
N GLU A 21 -0.15 6.94 -3.17
CA GLU A 21 -0.16 7.78 -4.36
C GLU A 21 -1.58 8.04 -4.84
N PRO A 22 -1.79 9.12 -5.61
CA PRO A 22 -3.11 9.44 -6.11
C PRO A 22 -3.60 8.35 -7.06
N SER A 23 -4.90 8.07 -6.98
CA SER A 23 -5.54 7.13 -7.88
C SER A 23 -6.14 7.87 -9.07
N ILE A 24 -6.17 7.22 -10.23
CA ILE A 24 -6.82 7.82 -11.40
C ILE A 24 -8.32 7.92 -11.20
N ASN A 25 -8.87 7.21 -10.21
CA ASN A 25 -10.30 7.24 -9.92
C ASN A 25 -10.65 8.14 -8.77
N ASN A 26 -9.80 9.13 -8.50
CA ASN A 26 -9.88 10.02 -7.34
C ASN A 26 -9.49 9.27 -6.06
N GLY A 27 -9.01 10.00 -5.08
CA GLY A 27 -8.55 9.40 -3.85
C GLY A 27 -7.15 8.86 -3.97
N TYR A 28 -6.80 7.95 -3.07
CA TYR A 28 -5.43 7.48 -2.92
C TYR A 28 -5.40 5.97 -2.81
N ILE A 29 -4.33 5.37 -3.33
CA ILE A 29 -4.10 3.94 -3.18
C ILE A 29 -2.81 3.73 -2.41
N VAL A 30 -2.64 2.53 -1.87
CA VAL A 30 -1.45 2.17 -1.13
C VAL A 30 -0.75 1.05 -1.88
N GLU A 31 0.54 1.22 -2.11
CA GLU A 31 1.34 0.19 -2.77
C GLU A 31 2.55 -0.12 -1.92
N PHE A 32 3.11 -1.29 -2.14
CA PHE A 32 4.26 -1.73 -1.37
C PHE A 32 5.32 -2.23 -2.34
N ARG A 33 6.56 -1.82 -2.10
CA ARG A 33 7.67 -2.27 -2.93
C ARG A 33 8.17 -3.60 -2.42
N HIS A 34 8.17 -4.60 -3.31
CA HIS A 34 8.69 -5.92 -2.99
C HIS A 34 10.21 -5.88 -3.04
N ARG A 35 10.87 -6.64 -2.17
CA ARG A 35 12.33 -6.60 -2.12
C ARG A 35 12.98 -7.10 -3.40
N HIS A 36 12.28 -7.88 -4.20
CA HIS A 36 12.77 -8.35 -5.50
C HIS A 36 12.40 -7.42 -6.64
N GLY A 37 11.84 -6.25 -6.32
CA GLY A 37 11.42 -5.27 -7.30
C GLY A 37 9.93 -5.35 -7.54
N GLY A 38 9.39 -4.31 -8.17
CA GLY A 38 7.96 -4.26 -8.46
C GLY A 38 7.15 -3.71 -7.31
N LEU A 39 5.94 -3.30 -7.62
CA LEU A 39 5.01 -2.74 -6.65
C LEU A 39 3.80 -3.64 -6.53
N VAL A 40 3.31 -3.80 -5.32
CA VAL A 40 2.16 -4.66 -5.03
C VAL A 40 1.11 -3.76 -4.39
N PRO A 41 -0.06 -3.59 -5.03
CA PRO A 41 -1.09 -2.72 -4.45
C PRO A 41 -1.90 -3.46 -3.39
N LEU A 42 -2.43 -2.68 -2.44
CA LEU A 42 -3.40 -3.19 -1.50
C LEU A 42 -4.74 -3.32 -2.22
N THR A 43 -5.31 -4.50 -2.22
CA THR A 43 -6.58 -4.77 -2.90
C THR A 43 -7.55 -5.43 -1.95
N ASP A 44 -8.82 -5.51 -2.39
CA ASP A 44 -9.79 -6.32 -1.67
C ASP A 44 -9.60 -7.78 -2.07
N ILE A 45 -10.43 -8.65 -1.53
CA ILE A 45 -10.29 -10.07 -1.76
C ILE A 45 -10.54 -10.45 -3.21
N GLY A 46 -11.26 -9.60 -3.94
CA GLY A 46 -11.53 -9.83 -5.36
C GLY A 46 -10.45 -9.29 -6.27
N GLY A 47 -9.43 -8.65 -5.73
CA GLY A 47 -8.33 -8.13 -6.52
C GLY A 47 -8.48 -6.69 -6.97
N SER A 48 -9.52 -5.99 -6.56
CA SER A 48 -9.70 -4.59 -6.92
C SER A 48 -8.93 -3.70 -5.95
N GLU A 49 -8.25 -2.69 -6.50
CA GLU A 49 -7.48 -1.77 -5.66
C GLU A 49 -8.40 -1.03 -4.71
N GLN A 50 -7.94 -0.90 -3.47
CA GLN A 50 -8.66 -0.13 -2.45
C GLN A 50 -8.31 1.34 -2.60
N CYS A 51 -9.31 2.20 -2.77
CA CYS A 51 -9.11 3.64 -2.85
C CYS A 51 -9.59 4.29 -1.57
N TYR A 52 -8.82 5.25 -1.10
CA TYR A 52 -9.12 5.98 0.13
C TYR A 52 -9.33 7.45 -0.19
N GLY A 53 -10.20 8.10 0.57
CA GLY A 53 -10.58 9.48 0.30
C GLY A 53 -9.51 10.49 0.67
N ASP A 54 -8.56 10.12 1.53
CA ASP A 54 -7.50 11.03 1.94
C ASP A 54 -6.22 10.26 2.24
N VAL A 55 -5.14 11.01 2.36
CA VAL A 55 -3.82 10.44 2.58
C VAL A 55 -3.74 9.74 3.93
N ASP A 56 -4.39 10.31 4.94
CA ASP A 56 -4.32 9.73 6.29
C ASP A 56 -4.95 8.34 6.34
N SER A 57 -6.09 8.16 5.69
CA SER A 57 -6.75 6.86 5.67
C SER A 57 -5.89 5.83 4.93
N ALA A 58 -5.28 6.24 3.82
CA ALA A 58 -4.40 5.35 3.07
C ALA A 58 -3.17 4.99 3.90
N THR A 59 -2.57 5.98 4.55
CA THR A 59 -1.38 5.76 5.37
C THR A 59 -1.65 4.79 6.50
N GLN A 60 -2.86 4.86 7.07
CA GLN A 60 -3.24 3.98 8.15
C GLN A 60 -3.13 2.51 7.75
N GLN A 61 -3.43 2.21 6.49
CA GLN A 61 -3.34 0.84 6.01
C GLN A 61 -1.89 0.34 5.98
N ALA A 62 -0.95 1.21 5.62
CA ALA A 62 0.46 0.84 5.64
C ALA A 62 0.91 0.54 7.07
N PHE A 63 0.41 1.32 8.04
CA PHE A 63 0.73 1.06 9.44
C PHE A 63 0.14 -0.28 9.88
N GLU A 64 -1.05 -0.63 9.38
CA GLU A 64 -1.65 -1.93 9.71
C GLU A 64 -0.81 -3.10 9.21
N VAL A 65 -0.14 -2.93 8.07
CA VAL A 65 0.75 -3.95 7.55
C VAL A 65 1.98 -4.12 8.46
N GLY A 66 2.45 -3.03 9.03
CA GLY A 66 3.59 -3.06 9.94
C GLY A 66 4.59 -1.95 9.72
N PHE A 67 4.44 -1.17 8.66
CA PHE A 67 5.37 -0.07 8.39
C PHE A 67 5.15 1.06 9.38
N GLN A 68 6.19 1.81 9.66
CA GLN A 68 6.12 2.96 10.53
C GLN A 68 6.27 4.27 9.77
N GLN A 69 6.54 4.16 8.47
CA GLN A 69 6.69 5.31 7.58
C GLN A 69 6.13 4.97 6.23
N VAL A 70 5.63 5.98 5.51
CA VAL A 70 5.21 5.80 4.13
C VAL A 70 5.83 6.91 3.31
N ARG A 71 6.02 6.63 2.02
CA ARG A 71 6.41 7.66 1.07
C ARG A 71 5.15 8.15 0.38
N ILE A 72 4.95 9.46 0.35
CA ILE A 72 3.80 10.03 -0.33
C ILE A 72 4.27 10.45 -1.72
N ALA A 73 3.73 9.79 -2.74
CA ALA A 73 4.06 10.11 -4.13
C ALA A 73 2.90 10.92 -4.68
N ASP A 74 2.94 12.22 -4.48
CA ASP A 74 1.76 13.04 -4.70
C ASP A 74 1.88 13.91 -5.90
N GLU A 75 2.78 13.62 -6.86
CA GLU A 75 2.80 14.46 -7.93
C GLU A 75 3.38 13.96 -9.13
N TYR A 76 3.37 14.67 -10.10
CA TYR A 76 3.78 14.33 -11.43
C TYR A 76 4.61 15.43 -12.04
#